data_9578ccf5eea29c2f1a26fc08fb0327b5
#
_entry.id   9578ccf5eea29c2f1a26fc08fb0327b5
#
_cell.length_a   1.000
_cell.length_b   1.000
_cell.length_c   1.000
_cell.angle_alpha   90.00
_cell.angle_beta   90.00
_cell.angle_gamma   90.00
#
_symmetry.space_group_name_H-M   'P 1'
#
loop_
_entity.id
_entity.type
_entity.pdbx_description
1 polymer ?
#
loop_
_entity_poly.entity_id
_entity_poly.type
_entity_poly.pdbx_seq_one_letter_code
_entity_poly.pdbx_strand_id
1 'polypeptide(L)'
;MTTQPLSVQLWTVRDALAADPAATFARLAEIGFRTVEPFDFVDRVDLLVEHLPRFGLTPSSAHANMMDRDVVPVFEAAQKLGVTTLIEPYVDPERWRDSDSVVAMARELNRVARIAADIGITVGYHNHQFELENTVDGVPALEAFADNLDPDVVLEVDADWAAGGGEDRGGVVVR
;
A
#
# COMPACT_ATOMS: atom_id res chain seq x y z
N MET A 1 -22.44 -5.95 14.30
CA MET A 1 -21.31 -6.14 13.36
C MET A 1 -20.98 -4.77 12.79
N THR A 2 -19.88 -4.20 13.15
CA THR A 2 -19.36 -2.96 12.52
C THR A 2 -18.88 -3.36 11.12
N THR A 3 -19.61 -2.95 10.09
CA THR A 3 -19.12 -3.08 8.71
C THR A 3 -17.88 -2.19 8.59
N GLN A 4 -16.74 -2.77 8.22
CA GLN A 4 -15.55 -1.99 7.87
C GLN A 4 -15.92 -1.06 6.70
N PRO A 5 -15.53 0.22 6.77
CA PRO A 5 -15.78 1.13 5.64
C PRO A 5 -14.99 0.67 4.42
N LEU A 6 -15.65 0.64 3.26
CA LEU A 6 -14.98 0.35 2.00
C LEU A 6 -14.17 1.58 1.56
N SER A 7 -12.91 1.36 1.23
CA SER A 7 -12.03 2.35 0.60
C SER A 7 -11.83 2.03 -0.87
N VAL A 8 -11.66 3.05 -1.71
CA VAL A 8 -11.32 2.85 -3.11
C VAL A 8 -9.86 3.24 -3.34
N GLN A 9 -9.08 2.28 -3.87
CA GLN A 9 -7.73 2.55 -4.35
C GLN A 9 -7.81 3.44 -5.60
N LEU A 10 -7.21 4.64 -5.53
CA LEU A 10 -7.34 5.66 -6.58
C LEU A 10 -6.61 5.29 -7.87
N TRP A 11 -5.71 4.30 -7.85
CA TRP A 11 -5.14 3.72 -9.06
C TRP A 11 -6.20 3.13 -9.98
N THR A 12 -7.27 2.57 -9.42
CA THR A 12 -8.40 2.01 -10.18
C THR A 12 -9.07 3.06 -11.07
N VAL A 13 -9.09 4.31 -10.64
CA VAL A 13 -9.70 5.45 -11.34
C VAL A 13 -8.68 6.47 -11.85
N ARG A 14 -7.42 6.09 -11.99
CA ARG A 14 -6.29 6.97 -12.32
C ARG A 14 -6.50 7.81 -13.59
N ASP A 15 -7.11 7.23 -14.62
CA ASP A 15 -7.33 7.92 -15.89
C ASP A 15 -8.38 9.03 -15.75
N ALA A 16 -9.47 8.74 -15.03
CA ALA A 16 -10.49 9.73 -14.71
C ALA A 16 -9.93 10.81 -13.77
N LEU A 17 -9.14 10.40 -12.77
CA LEU A 17 -8.49 11.31 -11.83
C LEU A 17 -7.49 12.25 -12.54
N ALA A 18 -6.77 11.75 -13.53
CA ALA A 18 -5.86 12.56 -14.33
C ALA A 18 -6.60 13.56 -15.26
N ALA A 19 -7.76 13.16 -15.78
CA ALA A 19 -8.57 14.00 -16.65
C ALA A 19 -9.31 15.12 -15.87
N ASP A 20 -9.97 14.78 -14.77
CA ASP A 20 -10.71 15.74 -13.92
C ASP A 20 -10.77 15.21 -12.46
N PRO A 21 -9.87 15.65 -11.59
CA PRO A 21 -9.86 15.23 -10.19
C PRO A 21 -11.16 15.57 -9.46
N ALA A 22 -11.71 16.78 -9.67
CA ALA A 22 -12.88 17.23 -8.95
C ALA A 22 -14.12 16.41 -9.32
N ALA A 23 -14.36 16.17 -10.61
CA ALA A 23 -15.46 15.33 -11.07
C ALA A 23 -15.31 13.88 -10.60
N THR A 24 -14.08 13.36 -10.57
CA THR A 24 -13.79 12.00 -10.09
C THR A 24 -14.12 11.86 -8.60
N PHE A 25 -13.64 12.76 -7.74
CA PHE A 25 -13.96 12.74 -6.32
C PHE A 25 -15.45 12.95 -6.05
N ALA A 26 -16.12 13.86 -6.76
CA ALA A 26 -17.55 14.02 -6.67
C ALA A 26 -18.29 12.70 -6.98
N ARG A 27 -17.89 12.01 -8.05
CA ARG A 27 -18.50 10.75 -8.45
C ARG A 27 -18.28 9.63 -7.42
N LEU A 28 -17.09 9.52 -6.85
CA LEU A 28 -16.81 8.56 -5.77
C LEU A 28 -17.70 8.83 -4.54
N ALA A 29 -17.84 10.09 -4.16
CA ALA A 29 -18.72 10.48 -3.04
C ALA A 29 -20.20 10.21 -3.32
N GLU A 30 -20.69 10.43 -4.56
CA GLU A 30 -22.05 10.11 -4.99
C GLU A 30 -22.35 8.60 -4.95
N ILE A 31 -21.37 7.75 -5.33
CA ILE A 31 -21.48 6.29 -5.25
C ILE A 31 -21.60 5.83 -3.78
N GLY A 32 -21.11 6.63 -2.84
CA GLY A 32 -21.20 6.37 -1.42
C GLY A 32 -19.88 6.12 -0.71
N PHE A 33 -18.75 6.18 -1.42
CA PHE A 33 -17.43 6.09 -0.77
C PHE A 33 -17.21 7.28 0.16
N ARG A 34 -16.51 7.01 1.26
CA ARG A 34 -16.08 8.02 2.24
C ARG A 34 -14.58 7.95 2.48
N THR A 35 -13.96 6.84 2.10
CA THR A 35 -12.53 6.63 2.22
C THR A 35 -11.92 6.30 0.86
N VAL A 36 -10.71 6.76 0.66
CA VAL A 36 -9.91 6.53 -0.55
C VAL A 36 -8.48 6.16 -0.15
N GLU A 37 -7.79 5.51 -1.06
CA GLU A 37 -6.37 5.23 -0.92
C GLU A 37 -5.60 5.89 -2.06
N PRO A 38 -4.94 7.01 -1.80
CA PRO A 38 -4.08 7.68 -2.77
C PRO A 38 -2.86 6.85 -3.15
N PHE A 39 -2.39 7.02 -4.38
CA PHE A 39 -1.15 6.45 -4.90
C PHE A 39 -0.25 7.57 -5.44
N ASP A 40 1.06 7.37 -5.42
CA ASP A 40 2.06 8.31 -5.98
C ASP A 40 1.71 9.76 -5.65
N PHE A 41 1.46 10.00 -4.37
CA PHE A 41 0.75 11.19 -3.91
C PHE A 41 1.67 12.36 -3.56
N VAL A 42 2.98 12.17 -3.47
CA VAL A 42 3.93 13.18 -2.97
C VAL A 42 3.82 14.48 -3.76
N ASP A 43 3.92 14.41 -5.09
CA ASP A 43 3.85 15.58 -5.97
C ASP A 43 2.42 16.13 -6.13
N ARG A 44 1.41 15.41 -5.62
CA ARG A 44 -0.02 15.77 -5.71
C ARG A 44 -0.65 16.03 -4.35
N VAL A 45 0.15 16.09 -3.29
CA VAL A 45 -0.37 16.21 -1.92
C VAL A 45 -1.24 17.45 -1.75
N ASP A 46 -0.89 18.59 -2.35
CA ASP A 46 -1.66 19.83 -2.26
C ASP A 46 -3.05 19.70 -2.89
N LEU A 47 -3.12 19.05 -4.05
CA LEU A 47 -4.39 18.76 -4.71
C LEU A 47 -5.27 17.86 -3.83
N LEU A 48 -4.71 16.80 -3.25
CA LEU A 48 -5.46 15.88 -2.40
C LEU A 48 -5.96 16.55 -1.11
N VAL A 49 -5.11 17.32 -0.45
CA VAL A 49 -5.47 18.09 0.76
C VAL A 49 -6.58 19.10 0.47
N GLU A 50 -6.57 19.73 -0.70
CA GLU A 50 -7.61 20.68 -1.11
C GLU A 50 -8.92 19.97 -1.46
N HIS A 51 -8.89 18.88 -2.21
CA HIS A 51 -10.09 18.29 -2.83
C HIS A 51 -10.78 17.26 -1.92
N LEU A 52 -10.06 16.37 -1.25
CA LEU A 52 -10.70 15.29 -0.51
C LEU A 52 -11.74 15.78 0.51
N PRO A 53 -11.45 16.79 1.35
CA PRO A 53 -12.43 17.28 2.32
C PRO A 53 -13.67 17.93 1.67
N ARG A 54 -13.52 18.56 0.49
CA ARG A 54 -14.64 19.18 -0.24
C ARG A 54 -15.71 18.18 -0.64
N PHE A 55 -15.29 16.93 -0.88
CA PHE A 55 -16.20 15.84 -1.27
C PHE A 55 -16.50 14.87 -0.11
N GLY A 56 -16.07 15.21 1.12
CA GLY A 56 -16.28 14.37 2.29
C GLY A 56 -15.56 13.02 2.21
N LEU A 57 -14.41 13.00 1.52
CA LEU A 57 -13.52 11.86 1.41
C LEU A 57 -12.33 12.02 2.36
N THR A 58 -11.87 10.91 2.94
CA THR A 58 -10.68 10.86 3.80
C THR A 58 -9.75 9.72 3.33
N PRO A 59 -8.42 9.89 3.39
CA PRO A 59 -7.53 8.79 3.10
C PRO A 59 -7.53 7.77 4.24
N SER A 60 -7.64 6.46 3.91
CA SER A 60 -7.48 5.36 4.87
C SER A 60 -6.03 4.94 5.04
N SER A 61 -5.32 4.91 3.94
CA SER A 61 -3.92 4.55 3.73
C SER A 61 -3.45 5.24 2.47
N ALA A 62 -2.18 5.12 2.10
CA ALA A 62 -1.69 5.60 0.82
C ALA A 62 -0.53 4.74 0.31
N HIS A 63 -0.49 4.52 -0.99
CA HIS A 63 0.61 3.87 -1.67
C HIS A 63 1.73 4.87 -2.01
N ALA A 64 2.94 4.55 -1.58
CA ALA A 64 4.14 5.28 -1.95
C ALA A 64 5.36 4.35 -1.97
N ASN A 65 6.19 4.48 -2.98
CA ASN A 65 7.48 3.80 -2.97
C ASN A 65 8.36 4.40 -1.86
N MET A 66 8.86 3.56 -0.99
CA MET A 66 9.67 3.93 0.16
C MET A 66 11.04 3.24 0.19
N MET A 67 11.17 2.13 -0.53
CA MET A 67 12.40 1.35 -0.58
C MET A 67 13.41 1.97 -1.56
N ASP A 68 14.70 1.82 -1.26
CA ASP A 68 15.82 2.31 -2.07
C ASP A 68 15.80 3.83 -2.37
N ARG A 69 15.21 4.65 -1.47
CA ARG A 69 15.11 6.11 -1.65
C ARG A 69 15.12 6.91 -0.34
N ASP A 70 15.18 8.23 -0.49
CA ASP A 70 14.91 9.15 0.60
C ASP A 70 13.40 9.14 0.92
N VAL A 71 13.05 8.77 2.16
CA VAL A 71 11.66 8.67 2.62
C VAL A 71 11.14 9.98 3.23
N VAL A 72 11.99 10.95 3.49
CA VAL A 72 11.60 12.22 4.14
C VAL A 72 10.47 12.91 3.37
N PRO A 73 10.55 13.12 2.04
CA PRO A 73 9.47 13.76 1.29
C PRO A 73 8.15 12.97 1.35
N VAL A 74 8.21 11.63 1.40
CA VAL A 74 7.02 10.78 1.52
C VAL A 74 6.35 10.98 2.86
N PHE A 75 7.12 11.00 3.95
CA PHE A 75 6.60 11.20 5.31
C PHE A 75 6.03 12.60 5.52
N GLU A 76 6.69 13.64 5.02
CA GLU A 76 6.17 15.01 5.06
C GLU A 76 4.84 15.13 4.31
N ALA A 77 4.73 14.54 3.13
CA ALA A 77 3.49 14.52 2.36
C ALA A 77 2.39 13.71 3.06
N ALA A 78 2.72 12.57 3.67
CA ALA A 78 1.77 11.76 4.44
C ALA A 78 1.21 12.53 5.64
N GLN A 79 2.07 13.19 6.43
CA GLN A 79 1.65 14.03 7.54
C GLN A 79 0.75 15.18 7.07
N LYS A 80 1.09 15.84 5.97
CA LYS A 80 0.30 16.91 5.37
C LYS A 80 -1.07 16.43 4.92
N LEU A 81 -1.14 15.22 4.36
CA LEU A 81 -2.39 14.58 3.92
C LEU A 81 -3.22 14.02 5.09
N GLY A 82 -2.61 13.82 6.26
CA GLY A 82 -3.23 13.20 7.42
C GLY A 82 -3.32 11.67 7.34
N VAL A 83 -2.45 11.03 6.56
CA VAL A 83 -2.35 9.57 6.45
C VAL A 83 -1.41 9.02 7.51
N THR A 84 -1.84 7.93 8.15
CA THR A 84 -1.06 7.24 9.19
C THR A 84 -0.63 5.83 8.79
N THR A 85 -1.00 5.36 7.59
CA THR A 85 -0.56 4.07 7.05
C THR A 85 -0.05 4.25 5.63
N LEU A 86 1.20 3.89 5.40
CA LEU A 86 1.85 3.92 4.10
C LEU A 86 2.17 2.50 3.64
N ILE A 87 1.83 2.22 2.41
CA ILE A 87 2.02 0.90 1.79
C ILE A 87 3.05 1.02 0.68
N GLU A 88 4.12 0.22 0.73
CA GLU A 88 5.02 0.00 -0.40
C GLU A 88 4.26 -0.78 -1.47
N PRO A 89 3.98 -0.19 -2.64
CA PRO A 89 3.07 -0.80 -3.59
C PRO A 89 3.71 -1.82 -4.52
N TYR A 90 5.04 -1.82 -4.67
CA TYR A 90 5.68 -2.61 -5.70
C TYR A 90 7.20 -2.67 -5.52
N VAL A 91 7.73 -3.87 -5.65
CA VAL A 91 9.17 -4.13 -5.79
C VAL A 91 9.40 -4.99 -7.04
N ASP A 92 10.50 -4.74 -7.75
CA ASP A 92 10.85 -5.44 -8.99
C ASP A 92 10.77 -6.97 -8.80
N PRO A 93 10.05 -7.70 -9.69
CA PRO A 93 9.90 -9.15 -9.63
C PRO A 93 11.20 -9.94 -9.57
N GLU A 94 12.31 -9.41 -10.12
CA GLU A 94 13.61 -10.07 -10.06
C GLU A 94 14.14 -10.21 -8.63
N ARG A 95 13.76 -9.31 -7.71
CA ARG A 95 14.16 -9.36 -6.30
C ARG A 95 13.46 -10.45 -5.50
N TRP A 96 12.43 -11.08 -6.04
CA TRP A 96 11.64 -12.13 -5.39
C TRP A 96 12.09 -13.54 -5.74
N ARG A 97 13.24 -13.69 -6.43
CA ARG A 97 13.71 -14.97 -6.95
C ARG A 97 14.72 -15.71 -6.07
N ASP A 98 15.30 -15.03 -5.09
CA ASP A 98 16.28 -15.63 -4.19
C ASP A 98 16.07 -15.18 -2.74
N SER A 99 16.43 -16.06 -1.81
CA SER A 99 16.21 -15.89 -0.38
C SER A 99 16.97 -14.69 0.20
N ASP A 100 18.21 -14.47 -0.21
CA ASP A 100 19.02 -13.36 0.29
C ASP A 100 18.41 -12.01 -0.10
N SER A 101 17.90 -11.90 -1.31
CA SER A 101 17.22 -10.70 -1.81
C SER A 101 15.91 -10.44 -1.06
N VAL A 102 15.09 -11.49 -0.82
CA VAL A 102 13.84 -11.39 -0.05
C VAL A 102 14.09 -10.93 1.37
N VAL A 103 15.08 -11.53 2.04
CA VAL A 103 15.48 -11.14 3.42
C VAL A 103 16.01 -9.70 3.44
N ALA A 104 16.79 -9.29 2.43
CA ALA A 104 17.29 -7.93 2.35
C ALA A 104 16.15 -6.90 2.18
N MET A 105 15.14 -7.21 1.35
CA MET A 105 13.94 -6.37 1.20
C MET A 105 13.16 -6.23 2.51
N ALA A 106 12.93 -7.33 3.22
CA ALA A 106 12.25 -7.30 4.51
C ALA A 106 13.00 -6.42 5.53
N ARG A 107 14.32 -6.56 5.61
CA ARG A 107 15.16 -5.73 6.49
C ARG A 107 15.10 -4.24 6.13
N GLU A 108 15.05 -3.93 4.84
CA GLU A 108 14.92 -2.55 4.39
C GLU A 108 13.56 -1.97 4.76
N LEU A 109 12.46 -2.69 4.52
CA LEU A 109 11.13 -2.24 4.89
C LEU A 109 11.00 -2.08 6.41
N ASN A 110 11.56 -3.01 7.20
CA ASN A 110 11.63 -2.90 8.66
C ASN A 110 12.39 -1.62 9.10
N ARG A 111 13.49 -1.28 8.41
CA ARG A 111 14.23 -0.03 8.68
C ARG A 111 13.35 1.20 8.42
N VAL A 112 12.63 1.22 7.31
CA VAL A 112 11.69 2.31 6.96
C VAL A 112 10.58 2.40 8.01
N ALA A 113 10.01 1.26 8.41
CA ALA A 113 8.95 1.19 9.41
C ALA A 113 9.37 1.76 10.77
N ARG A 114 10.60 1.47 11.22
CA ARG A 114 11.13 2.03 12.48
C ARG A 114 11.25 3.56 12.43
N ILE A 115 11.71 4.12 11.31
CA ILE A 115 11.80 5.59 11.14
C ILE A 115 10.38 6.19 11.10
N ALA A 116 9.44 5.54 10.42
CA ALA A 116 8.05 5.98 10.31
C ALA A 116 7.32 5.95 11.66
N ALA A 117 7.61 4.95 12.50
CA ALA A 117 7.01 4.81 13.83
C ALA A 117 7.32 5.99 14.75
N ASP A 118 8.51 6.60 14.65
CA ASP A 118 8.89 7.79 15.43
C ASP A 118 7.99 9.00 15.16
N ILE A 119 7.28 9.00 14.03
CA ILE A 119 6.36 10.06 13.62
C ILE A 119 4.89 9.58 13.54
N GLY A 120 4.60 8.40 14.08
CA GLY A 120 3.24 7.84 14.16
C GLY A 120 2.70 7.28 12.85
N ILE A 121 3.57 6.87 11.92
CA ILE A 121 3.18 6.25 10.66
C ILE A 121 3.47 4.74 10.72
N THR A 122 2.47 3.94 10.37
CA THR A 122 2.59 2.50 10.12
C THR A 122 3.02 2.27 8.68
N VAL A 123 3.90 1.31 8.45
CA VAL A 123 4.36 0.92 7.11
C VAL A 123 3.89 -0.49 6.78
N GLY A 124 3.55 -0.71 5.52
CA GLY A 124 3.14 -2.02 5.02
C GLY A 124 3.63 -2.29 3.61
N TYR A 125 3.26 -3.48 3.11
CA TYR A 125 3.56 -3.96 1.77
C TYR A 125 2.29 -4.48 1.09
N HIS A 126 2.12 -4.18 -0.21
CA HIS A 126 1.06 -4.69 -1.08
C HIS A 126 1.63 -5.70 -2.08
N ASN A 127 0.99 -6.88 -2.16
CA ASN A 127 1.44 -7.96 -3.03
C ASN A 127 0.78 -7.92 -4.42
N HIS A 128 1.48 -8.56 -5.37
CA HIS A 128 0.97 -9.00 -6.66
C HIS A 128 1.04 -10.53 -6.75
N GLN A 129 0.80 -11.10 -7.94
CA GLN A 129 0.85 -12.56 -8.12
C GLN A 129 2.27 -13.12 -8.05
N PHE A 130 3.27 -12.36 -8.53
CA PHE A 130 4.63 -12.89 -8.70
C PHE A 130 5.35 -13.18 -7.37
N GLU A 131 4.97 -12.54 -6.27
CA GLU A 131 5.50 -12.86 -4.94
C GLU A 131 5.03 -14.22 -4.43
N LEU A 132 3.90 -14.72 -4.94
CA LEU A 132 3.37 -16.03 -4.63
C LEU A 132 3.75 -17.10 -5.68
N GLU A 133 3.93 -16.71 -6.95
CA GLU A 133 4.43 -17.58 -8.01
C GLU A 133 5.90 -17.97 -7.80
N ASN A 134 6.71 -17.03 -7.29
CA ASN A 134 8.10 -17.30 -6.94
C ASN A 134 8.19 -18.06 -5.63
N THR A 135 9.09 -19.04 -5.56
CA THR A 135 9.40 -19.81 -4.36
C THR A 135 10.85 -19.63 -3.96
N VAL A 136 11.10 -19.40 -2.68
CA VAL A 136 12.44 -19.34 -2.08
C VAL A 136 12.48 -20.34 -0.92
N ASP A 137 13.52 -21.18 -0.88
CA ASP A 137 13.69 -22.22 0.14
C ASP A 137 12.46 -23.16 0.30
N GLY A 138 11.66 -23.32 -0.77
CA GLY A 138 10.50 -24.22 -0.82
C GLY A 138 9.19 -23.63 -0.30
N VAL A 139 9.15 -22.33 -0.01
CA VAL A 139 7.93 -21.58 0.36
C VAL A 139 7.68 -20.42 -0.62
N PRO A 140 6.44 -19.92 -0.77
CA PRO A 140 6.18 -18.70 -1.53
C PRO A 140 7.04 -17.54 -1.04
N ALA A 141 7.56 -16.74 -1.96
CA ALA A 141 8.45 -15.65 -1.62
C ALA A 141 7.79 -14.58 -0.72
N LEU A 142 6.48 -14.36 -0.88
CA LEU A 142 5.71 -13.49 0.02
C LEU A 142 5.69 -14.01 1.46
N GLU A 143 5.57 -15.32 1.66
CA GLU A 143 5.62 -15.92 3.00
C GLU A 143 7.01 -15.77 3.63
N ALA A 144 8.07 -16.07 2.85
CA ALA A 144 9.44 -15.87 3.30
C ALA A 144 9.72 -14.39 3.65
N PHE A 145 9.15 -13.46 2.90
CA PHE A 145 9.21 -12.03 3.19
C PHE A 145 8.50 -11.70 4.50
N ALA A 146 7.25 -12.15 4.65
CA ALA A 146 6.43 -11.90 5.83
C ALA A 146 7.06 -12.46 7.12
N ASP A 147 7.69 -13.63 7.05
CA ASP A 147 8.40 -14.24 8.19
C ASP A 147 9.62 -13.42 8.65
N ASN A 148 10.14 -12.53 7.81
CA ASN A 148 11.27 -11.65 8.10
C ASN A 148 10.86 -10.20 8.39
N LEU A 149 9.56 -9.89 8.39
CA LEU A 149 9.06 -8.56 8.77
C LEU A 149 8.98 -8.39 10.29
N ASP A 150 9.20 -7.16 10.75
CA ASP A 150 8.92 -6.80 12.13
C ASP A 150 7.39 -6.85 12.37
N PRO A 151 6.93 -7.17 13.61
CA PRO A 151 5.50 -7.34 13.90
C PRO A 151 4.61 -6.12 13.64
N ASP A 152 5.21 -4.93 13.59
CA ASP A 152 4.50 -3.67 13.36
C ASP A 152 4.35 -3.32 11.87
N VAL A 153 4.97 -4.10 10.97
CA VAL A 153 4.80 -3.96 9.53
C VAL A 153 3.56 -4.73 9.09
N VAL A 154 2.66 -4.08 8.38
CA VAL A 154 1.40 -4.68 7.95
C VAL A 154 1.48 -5.18 6.50
N LEU A 155 0.65 -6.17 6.17
CA LEU A 155 0.45 -6.61 4.79
C LEU A 155 -0.92 -6.15 4.32
N GLU A 156 -0.96 -5.47 3.18
CA GLU A 156 -2.16 -5.20 2.42
C GLU A 156 -2.30 -6.27 1.34
N VAL A 157 -3.05 -7.32 1.67
CA VAL A 157 -3.17 -8.48 0.79
C VAL A 157 -4.17 -8.22 -0.31
N ASP A 158 -3.71 -8.20 -1.57
CA ASP A 158 -4.57 -8.25 -2.74
C ASP A 158 -5.02 -9.70 -3.00
N ALA A 159 -6.28 -9.98 -2.67
CA ALA A 159 -6.83 -11.32 -2.75
C ALA A 159 -7.04 -11.80 -4.20
N ASP A 160 -7.18 -10.91 -5.17
CA ASP A 160 -7.32 -11.28 -6.58
C ASP A 160 -5.96 -11.65 -7.17
N TRP A 161 -4.92 -10.91 -6.85
CA TRP A 161 -3.54 -11.29 -7.20
C TRP A 161 -3.09 -12.56 -6.47
N ALA A 162 -3.44 -12.72 -5.20
CA ALA A 162 -3.13 -13.93 -4.45
C ALA A 162 -3.77 -15.18 -5.08
N ALA A 163 -5.02 -15.10 -5.51
CA ALA A 163 -5.69 -16.19 -6.22
C ALA A 163 -5.05 -16.46 -7.60
N GLY A 164 -4.55 -15.43 -8.29
CA GLY A 164 -3.81 -15.55 -9.54
C GLY A 164 -2.48 -16.27 -9.38
N GLY A 165 -1.78 -16.08 -8.25
CA GLY A 165 -0.53 -16.76 -7.90
C GLY A 165 -0.68 -18.22 -7.44
N GLY A 166 -1.91 -18.76 -7.42
CA GLY A 166 -2.18 -20.18 -7.14
C GLY A 166 -2.54 -20.48 -5.69
N GLU A 167 -2.62 -19.47 -4.82
CA GLU A 167 -3.05 -19.63 -3.43
C GLU A 167 -4.58 -19.55 -3.27
N ASP A 168 -5.13 -20.29 -2.31
CA ASP A 168 -6.52 -20.12 -1.89
C ASP A 168 -6.67 -18.75 -1.20
N ARG A 169 -7.65 -17.96 -1.65
CA ARG A 169 -7.97 -16.63 -1.07
C ARG A 169 -8.07 -16.62 0.46
N GLY A 170 -8.42 -17.76 1.08
CA GLY A 170 -8.46 -17.93 2.53
C GLY A 170 -7.10 -18.23 3.17
N GLY A 171 -6.15 -18.80 2.44
CA GLY A 171 -4.85 -19.25 2.97
C GLY A 171 -3.89 -18.11 3.28
N VAL A 172 -3.89 -17.06 2.47
CA VAL A 172 -2.99 -15.89 2.62
C VAL A 172 -3.41 -14.98 3.79
N VAL A 173 -4.69 -15.00 4.18
CA VAL A 173 -5.27 -14.08 5.19
C VAL A 173 -5.18 -14.63 6.63
N VAL A 174 -4.81 -15.90 6.82
CA VAL A 174 -4.98 -16.61 8.12
C VAL A 174 -3.64 -16.88 8.84
N ARG A 175 -2.52 -16.36 8.37
CA ARG A 175 -1.22 -16.54 9.06
C ARG A 175 -0.77 -15.34 9.86
#